data_000398293626b6aa125a00dc5cd5a021
#
_entry.id   000398293626b6aa125a00dc5cd5a021
#
_cell.length_a   1.000
_cell.length_b   1.000
_cell.length_c   1.000
_cell.angle_alpha   90.00
_cell.angle_beta   90.00
_cell.angle_gamma   90.00
#
_symmetry.space_group_name_H-M   'P 1'
#
loop_
_entity.id
_entity.type
_entity.pdbx_description
1 polymer ?
#
loop_
_entity_poly.entity_id
_entity_poly.type
_entity_poly.pdbx_seq_one_letter_code
_entity_poly.pdbx_strand_id
1 'polypeptide(L)'
;MIDTVLAAHADPDQPSATFRAIDAALARDPGHILFTVLAHHPELKQSERCYTNKPEAYPIGGRKPVTDSVWMQRVIRDGIPYIGHTRHDIEQNFFDHALIVSLGCESILNMPVRWRGQTMGTLNLCHRAGFFDESHLPRLRLIAQLALPALLTLSQS
;
A
#
# COMPACT_ATOMS: atom_id res chain seq x y z
N MET A 1 -18.60 -5.52 -1.97
CA MET A 1 -17.21 -5.06 -2.21
C MET A 1 -16.16 -6.05 -1.74
N ILE A 2 -16.26 -6.49 -0.51
CA ILE A 2 -15.38 -7.57 -0.03
C ILE A 2 -15.59 -8.84 -0.83
N ASP A 3 -16.83 -9.16 -1.16
CA ASP A 3 -17.17 -10.33 -1.98
C ASP A 3 -16.46 -10.31 -3.34
N THR A 4 -16.30 -9.14 -3.95
CA THR A 4 -15.60 -8.99 -5.22
C THR A 4 -14.12 -9.32 -5.09
N VAL A 5 -13.49 -8.91 -3.99
CA VAL A 5 -12.08 -9.24 -3.72
C VAL A 5 -11.94 -10.73 -3.45
N LEU A 6 -12.84 -11.32 -2.67
CA LEU A 6 -12.83 -12.75 -2.40
C LEU A 6 -13.01 -13.56 -3.69
N ALA A 7 -13.92 -13.15 -4.57
CA ALA A 7 -14.11 -13.79 -5.86
C ALA A 7 -12.85 -13.74 -6.73
N ALA A 8 -12.11 -12.63 -6.67
CA ALA A 8 -10.88 -12.46 -7.42
C ALA A 8 -9.77 -13.43 -6.97
N HIS A 9 -9.83 -13.95 -5.74
CA HIS A 9 -8.88 -14.96 -5.28
C HIS A 9 -8.93 -16.24 -6.10
N ALA A 10 -10.08 -16.55 -6.71
CA ALA A 10 -10.26 -17.74 -7.53
C ALA A 10 -9.77 -17.57 -8.98
N ASP A 11 -9.45 -16.36 -9.38
CA ASP A 11 -8.96 -16.08 -10.73
C ASP A 11 -7.54 -16.63 -10.89
N PRO A 12 -7.23 -17.33 -12.00
CA PRO A 12 -5.88 -17.85 -12.23
C PRO A 12 -4.83 -16.77 -12.50
N ASP A 13 -5.24 -15.56 -12.89
CA ASP A 13 -4.32 -14.45 -13.17
C ASP A 13 -3.86 -13.77 -11.87
N GLN A 14 -3.05 -14.48 -11.08
CA GLN A 14 -2.53 -13.94 -9.83
C GLN A 14 -1.07 -13.51 -9.99
N PRO A 15 -0.64 -12.46 -9.26
CA PRO A 15 -1.36 -11.70 -8.22
C PRO A 15 -2.24 -10.58 -8.75
N SER A 16 -2.24 -10.34 -10.05
CA SER A 16 -2.86 -9.17 -10.68
C SER A 16 -4.36 -9.06 -10.41
N ALA A 17 -5.09 -10.17 -10.50
CA ALA A 17 -6.55 -10.16 -10.30
C ALA A 17 -6.92 -9.67 -8.89
N THR A 18 -6.20 -10.14 -7.87
CA THR A 18 -6.43 -9.72 -6.48
C THR A 18 -6.15 -8.23 -6.31
N PHE A 19 -5.02 -7.75 -6.81
CA PHE A 19 -4.67 -6.33 -6.66
C PHE A 19 -5.63 -5.41 -7.42
N ARG A 20 -6.08 -5.80 -8.61
CA ARG A 20 -7.08 -5.02 -9.36
C ARG A 20 -8.41 -4.94 -8.61
N ALA A 21 -8.84 -6.04 -8.02
CA ALA A 21 -10.09 -6.06 -7.26
C ALA A 21 -10.01 -5.20 -6.01
N ILE A 22 -8.87 -5.23 -5.32
CA ILE A 22 -8.61 -4.37 -4.15
C ILE A 22 -8.61 -2.90 -4.56
N ASP A 23 -7.93 -2.55 -5.65
CA ASP A 23 -7.92 -1.19 -6.20
C ASP A 23 -9.34 -0.70 -6.44
N ALA A 24 -10.15 -1.48 -7.16
CA ALA A 24 -11.53 -1.10 -7.46
C ALA A 24 -12.37 -0.92 -6.17
N ALA A 25 -12.20 -1.80 -5.19
CA ALA A 25 -12.91 -1.69 -3.92
C ALA A 25 -12.51 -0.43 -3.16
N LEU A 26 -11.21 -0.14 -3.08
CA LEU A 26 -10.70 1.03 -2.36
C LEU A 26 -10.96 2.34 -3.09
N ALA A 27 -11.05 2.32 -4.42
CA ALA A 27 -11.44 3.50 -5.19
C ALA A 27 -12.87 3.96 -4.85
N ARG A 28 -13.74 3.01 -4.49
CA ARG A 28 -15.11 3.30 -4.10
C ARG A 28 -15.24 3.74 -2.64
N ASP A 29 -14.45 3.13 -1.75
CA ASP A 29 -14.50 3.42 -0.32
C ASP A 29 -13.18 2.98 0.34
N PRO A 30 -12.37 3.90 0.85
CA PRO A 30 -12.64 5.34 1.09
C PRO A 30 -12.42 6.23 -0.13
N GLY A 31 -11.75 5.77 -1.15
CA GLY A 31 -11.30 6.54 -2.30
C GLY A 31 -9.79 6.77 -2.27
N HIS A 32 -9.20 6.95 -3.43
CA HIS A 32 -7.78 7.29 -3.59
C HIS A 32 -7.54 7.99 -4.93
N ILE A 33 -6.46 8.75 -5.01
CA ILE A 33 -5.92 9.28 -6.26
C ILE A 33 -4.80 8.37 -6.73
N LEU A 34 -3.86 8.07 -5.83
CA LEU A 34 -2.77 7.13 -6.06
C LEU A 34 -2.96 5.90 -5.17
N PHE A 35 -2.82 4.72 -5.76
CA PHE A 35 -2.81 3.46 -5.03
C PHE A 35 -1.68 2.58 -5.53
N THR A 36 -0.84 2.11 -4.61
CA THR A 36 0.24 1.16 -4.90
C THR A 36 0.24 0.04 -3.88
N VAL A 37 0.77 -1.11 -4.28
CA VAL A 37 1.08 -2.21 -3.38
C VAL A 37 2.59 -2.45 -3.43
N LEU A 38 3.21 -2.47 -2.26
CA LEU A 38 4.61 -2.83 -2.11
C LEU A 38 4.72 -4.22 -1.49
N ALA A 39 5.54 -5.09 -2.11
CA ALA A 39 5.95 -6.34 -1.51
C ALA A 39 7.25 -6.11 -0.74
N HIS A 40 7.32 -6.64 0.48
CA HIS A 40 8.50 -6.48 1.32
C HIS A 40 9.43 -7.70 1.16
N HIS A 41 10.70 -7.44 0.92
CA HIS A 41 11.75 -8.46 0.83
C HIS A 41 12.71 -8.29 2.01
N PRO A 42 12.45 -8.96 3.15
CA PRO A 42 13.22 -8.71 4.37
C PRO A 42 14.71 -9.05 4.24
N GLU A 43 15.06 -10.09 3.50
CA GLU A 43 16.45 -10.50 3.31
C GLU A 43 17.28 -9.45 2.56
N LEU A 44 16.64 -8.72 1.64
CA LEU A 44 17.29 -7.66 0.87
C LEU A 44 17.10 -6.28 1.51
N LYS A 45 16.31 -6.20 2.57
CA LYS A 45 15.90 -4.93 3.19
C LYS A 45 15.37 -3.94 2.16
N GLN A 46 14.49 -4.43 1.28
CA GLN A 46 13.89 -3.65 0.19
C GLN A 46 12.40 -3.90 0.11
N SER A 47 11.69 -2.89 -0.41
CA SER A 47 10.30 -3.02 -0.83
C SER A 47 10.24 -2.86 -2.34
N GLU A 48 9.41 -3.68 -2.99
CA GLU A 48 9.24 -3.68 -4.43
C GLU A 48 7.79 -3.33 -4.78
N ARG A 49 7.60 -2.37 -5.70
CA ARG A 49 6.25 -2.04 -6.18
C ARG A 49 5.74 -3.14 -7.08
N CYS A 50 4.71 -3.83 -6.64
CA CYS A 50 4.10 -4.94 -7.39
C CYS A 50 2.74 -4.59 -7.98
N TYR A 51 2.16 -3.44 -7.62
CA TYR A 51 0.95 -2.91 -8.23
C TYR A 51 0.90 -1.39 -8.16
N THR A 52 0.30 -0.76 -9.16
CA THR A 52 0.10 0.68 -9.22
C THR A 52 -1.12 1.02 -10.08
N ASN A 53 -1.87 2.06 -9.68
CA ASN A 53 -2.90 2.62 -10.54
C ASN A 53 -2.39 3.79 -11.40
N LYS A 54 -1.11 4.17 -11.24
CA LYS A 54 -0.47 5.26 -11.98
C LYS A 54 0.87 4.76 -12.57
N PRO A 55 0.83 3.84 -13.56
CA PRO A 55 2.06 3.20 -14.04
C PRO A 55 3.06 4.14 -14.70
N GLU A 56 2.62 5.30 -15.18
CA GLU A 56 3.53 6.28 -15.78
C GLU A 56 4.39 6.97 -14.72
N ALA A 57 3.78 7.36 -13.59
CA ALA A 57 4.48 8.02 -12.49
C ALA A 57 5.16 7.01 -11.55
N TYR A 58 4.49 5.90 -11.29
CA TYR A 58 4.93 4.84 -10.39
C TYR A 58 4.89 3.48 -11.08
N PRO A 59 5.90 3.14 -11.87
CA PRO A 59 5.94 1.86 -12.58
C PRO A 59 6.12 0.66 -11.65
N ILE A 60 5.66 -0.50 -12.09
CA ILE A 60 5.89 -1.77 -11.40
C ILE A 60 7.39 -2.11 -11.45
N GLY A 61 7.88 -2.75 -10.39
CA GLY A 61 9.26 -3.21 -10.28
C GLY A 61 10.20 -2.20 -9.61
N GLY A 62 9.74 -0.98 -9.36
CA GLY A 62 10.54 -0.02 -8.62
C GLY A 62 10.83 -0.52 -7.21
N ARG A 63 12.09 -0.47 -6.82
CA ARG A 63 12.54 -0.89 -5.48
C ARG A 63 13.04 0.29 -4.69
N LYS A 64 12.81 0.25 -3.38
CA LYS A 64 13.37 1.22 -2.45
C LYS A 64 13.88 0.52 -1.21
N PRO A 65 14.99 1.02 -0.64
CA PRO A 65 15.54 0.42 0.58
C PRO A 65 14.61 0.67 1.77
N VAL A 66 14.56 -0.30 2.67
CA VAL A 66 13.95 -0.10 3.98
C VAL A 66 15.01 0.58 4.86
N THR A 67 14.66 1.73 5.40
CA THR A 67 15.55 2.54 6.24
C THR A 67 15.16 2.45 7.72
N ASP A 68 15.97 3.06 8.58
CA ASP A 68 15.67 3.17 10.01
C ASP A 68 14.78 4.39 10.32
N SER A 69 14.14 4.99 9.31
CA SER A 69 13.22 6.10 9.55
C SER A 69 12.08 5.68 10.47
N VAL A 70 11.59 6.64 11.25
CA VAL A 70 10.55 6.37 12.26
C VAL A 70 9.32 5.76 11.64
N TRP A 71 8.84 6.32 10.50
CA TRP A 71 7.63 5.81 9.88
C TRP A 71 7.82 4.40 9.26
N MET A 72 8.98 4.09 8.67
CA MET A 72 9.26 2.75 8.15
C MET A 72 9.35 1.71 9.26
N GLN A 73 9.99 2.06 10.37
CA GLN A 73 10.04 1.16 11.54
C GLN A 73 8.64 0.93 12.09
N ARG A 74 7.81 1.96 12.14
CA ARG A 74 6.42 1.84 12.57
C ARG A 74 5.62 0.89 11.66
N VAL A 75 5.67 1.09 10.35
CA VAL A 75 4.86 0.34 9.39
C VAL A 75 5.42 -1.06 9.16
N ILE A 76 6.72 -1.16 8.89
CA ILE A 76 7.32 -2.43 8.46
C ILE A 76 7.69 -3.30 9.67
N ARG A 77 8.42 -2.77 10.64
CA ARG A 77 8.81 -3.54 11.81
C ARG A 77 7.64 -3.80 12.75
N ASP A 78 6.93 -2.75 13.12
CA ASP A 78 5.92 -2.82 14.18
C ASP A 78 4.53 -3.18 13.66
N GLY A 79 4.30 -3.07 12.34
CA GLY A 79 3.02 -3.42 11.73
C GLY A 79 1.90 -2.46 12.09
N ILE A 80 2.23 -1.20 12.33
CA ILE A 80 1.28 -0.14 12.70
C ILE A 80 1.06 0.76 11.50
N PRO A 81 -0.20 1.01 11.08
CA PRO A 81 -0.46 1.88 9.94
C PRO A 81 0.02 3.31 10.20
N TYR A 82 0.38 3.99 9.10
CA TYR A 82 0.77 5.39 9.14
C TYR A 82 -0.23 6.23 8.36
N ILE A 83 -0.62 7.38 8.92
CA ILE A 83 -1.44 8.38 8.25
C ILE A 83 -0.68 9.70 8.25
N GLY A 84 -0.37 10.20 7.06
CA GLY A 84 0.11 11.57 6.86
C GLY A 84 -1.06 12.44 6.43
N HIS A 85 -1.35 13.49 7.20
CA HIS A 85 -2.57 14.29 7.02
C HIS A 85 -2.40 15.45 6.07
N THR A 86 -1.16 15.93 5.91
CA THR A 86 -0.85 17.16 5.19
C THR A 86 0.35 16.99 4.29
N ARG A 87 0.52 17.95 3.36
CA ARG A 87 1.71 18.05 2.52
C ARG A 87 3.00 18.03 3.35
N HIS A 88 2.99 18.70 4.50
CA HIS A 88 4.15 18.73 5.39
C HIS A 88 4.54 17.33 5.86
N ASP A 89 3.56 16.50 6.25
CA ASP A 89 3.82 15.11 6.64
C ASP A 89 4.48 14.31 5.51
N ILE A 90 4.04 14.52 4.29
CA ILE A 90 4.61 13.87 3.11
C ILE A 90 6.04 14.35 2.87
N GLU A 91 6.29 15.66 2.93
CA GLU A 91 7.62 16.24 2.73
C GLU A 91 8.62 15.73 3.77
N GLN A 92 8.19 15.54 5.00
CA GLN A 92 9.06 15.08 6.09
C GLN A 92 9.42 13.59 6.00
N ASN A 93 8.58 12.76 5.39
CA ASN A 93 8.71 11.30 5.48
C ASN A 93 9.00 10.60 4.15
N PHE A 94 8.82 11.26 3.01
CA PHE A 94 8.94 10.62 1.70
C PHE A 94 9.87 11.40 0.79
N PHE A 95 10.94 10.73 0.31
CA PHE A 95 11.92 11.39 -0.58
C PHE A 95 11.29 11.78 -1.93
N ASP A 96 10.25 11.06 -2.36
CA ASP A 96 9.51 11.31 -3.61
C ASP A 96 8.31 12.24 -3.41
N HIS A 97 8.32 13.05 -2.36
CA HIS A 97 7.22 13.95 -2.00
C HIS A 97 6.80 14.88 -3.15
N ALA A 98 7.75 15.38 -3.93
CA ALA A 98 7.43 16.28 -5.04
C ALA A 98 6.56 15.56 -6.11
N LEU A 99 6.85 14.30 -6.41
CA LEU A 99 6.05 13.50 -7.34
C LEU A 99 4.65 13.24 -6.76
N ILE A 100 4.56 12.86 -5.49
CA ILE A 100 3.28 12.63 -4.82
C ILE A 100 2.40 13.88 -4.90
N VAL A 101 2.95 15.04 -4.56
CA VAL A 101 2.22 16.31 -4.61
C VAL A 101 1.82 16.67 -6.04
N SER A 102 2.68 16.39 -7.03
CA SER A 102 2.38 16.66 -8.43
C SER A 102 1.16 15.90 -8.95
N LEU A 103 0.82 14.77 -8.33
CA LEU A 103 -0.36 13.99 -8.66
C LEU A 103 -1.64 14.48 -7.98
N GLY A 104 -1.56 15.55 -7.20
CA GLY A 104 -2.69 16.11 -6.44
C GLY A 104 -2.84 15.51 -5.05
N CYS A 105 -1.80 14.83 -4.55
CA CYS A 105 -1.86 14.13 -3.27
C CYS A 105 -1.13 14.92 -2.18
N GLU A 106 -1.83 15.16 -1.07
CA GLU A 106 -1.29 15.83 0.12
C GLU A 106 -1.61 15.09 1.41
N SER A 107 -2.17 13.88 1.30
CA SER A 107 -2.32 12.96 2.43
C SER A 107 -1.99 11.55 1.97
N ILE A 108 -1.60 10.70 2.92
CA ILE A 108 -1.18 9.33 2.64
C ILE A 108 -1.60 8.40 3.77
N LEU A 109 -1.96 7.17 3.41
CA LEU A 109 -2.19 6.10 4.36
C LEU A 109 -1.41 4.87 3.90
N ASN A 110 -0.56 4.35 4.79
CA ASN A 110 0.17 3.11 4.57
C ASN A 110 -0.39 2.04 5.51
N MET A 111 -0.94 0.97 4.95
CA MET A 111 -1.50 -0.14 5.72
C MET A 111 -0.64 -1.39 5.54
N PRO A 112 0.01 -1.89 6.61
CA PRO A 112 0.80 -3.11 6.52
C PRO A 112 -0.09 -4.34 6.38
N VAL A 113 0.41 -5.31 5.60
CA VAL A 113 -0.19 -6.65 5.49
C VAL A 113 0.68 -7.59 6.31
N ARG A 114 0.09 -8.24 7.31
CA ARG A 114 0.84 -8.98 8.33
C ARG A 114 0.61 -10.48 8.21
N TRP A 115 1.68 -11.22 8.41
CA TRP A 115 1.65 -12.67 8.45
C TRP A 115 2.77 -13.19 9.36
N ARG A 116 2.41 -14.04 10.33
CA ARG A 116 3.37 -14.65 11.26
C ARG A 116 4.24 -13.63 11.99
N GLY A 117 3.63 -12.50 12.38
CA GLY A 117 4.34 -11.43 13.09
C GLY A 117 5.24 -10.57 12.23
N GLN A 118 5.19 -10.70 10.91
CA GLN A 118 6.00 -9.95 9.97
C GLN A 118 5.15 -9.17 8.97
N THR A 119 5.68 -8.08 8.44
CA THR A 119 5.05 -7.33 7.36
C THR A 119 5.47 -7.92 6.02
N MET A 120 4.49 -8.41 5.26
CA MET A 120 4.70 -9.02 3.95
C MET A 120 4.63 -8.00 2.82
N GLY A 121 4.02 -6.88 3.07
CA GLY A 121 3.86 -5.79 2.13
C GLY A 121 3.00 -4.70 2.71
N THR A 122 2.74 -3.66 1.91
CA THR A 122 1.91 -2.53 2.31
C THR A 122 0.97 -2.11 1.19
N LEU A 123 -0.24 -1.71 1.57
CA LEU A 123 -1.14 -0.98 0.70
C LEU A 123 -0.96 0.50 0.99
N ASN A 124 -0.78 1.29 -0.06
CA ASN A 124 -0.45 2.71 0.06
C ASN A 124 -1.46 3.52 -0.74
N LEU A 125 -2.21 4.38 -0.05
CA LEU A 125 -3.23 5.22 -0.64
C LEU A 125 -2.85 6.68 -0.43
N CYS A 126 -3.02 7.50 -1.48
CA CYS A 126 -2.81 8.94 -1.39
C CYS A 126 -4.05 9.68 -1.90
N HIS A 127 -4.34 10.82 -1.30
CA HIS A 127 -5.47 11.67 -1.66
C HIS A 127 -5.18 13.13 -1.27
N ARG A 128 -6.19 14.00 -1.38
CA ARG A 128 -6.07 15.40 -0.95
C ARG A 128 -5.78 15.50 0.55
N ALA A 129 -5.30 16.66 0.98
CA ALA A 129 -5.00 16.93 2.40
C ALA A 129 -6.21 16.61 3.29
N GLY A 130 -5.93 15.98 4.42
CA GLY A 130 -6.95 15.67 5.42
C GLY A 130 -7.95 14.60 5.04
N PHE A 131 -7.75 13.91 3.90
CA PHE A 131 -8.71 12.92 3.42
C PHE A 131 -8.77 11.67 4.31
N PHE A 132 -7.63 11.14 4.73
CA PHE A 132 -7.58 9.93 5.54
C PHE A 132 -7.58 10.25 7.03
N ASP A 133 -8.33 9.46 7.80
CA ASP A 133 -8.33 9.49 9.25
C ASP A 133 -8.45 8.08 9.83
N GLU A 134 -8.42 7.99 11.14
CA GLU A 134 -8.43 6.70 11.84
C GLU A 134 -9.70 5.89 11.64
N SER A 135 -10.81 6.53 11.25
CA SER A 135 -12.07 5.83 10.98
C SER A 135 -11.96 4.89 9.78
N HIS A 136 -11.01 5.12 8.88
CA HIS A 136 -10.79 4.29 7.71
C HIS A 136 -10.01 3.00 8.04
N LEU A 137 -9.30 2.95 9.17
CA LEU A 137 -8.36 1.86 9.47
C LEU A 137 -8.99 0.48 9.58
N PRO A 138 -10.14 0.27 10.25
CA PRO A 138 -10.69 -1.08 10.38
C PRO A 138 -11.00 -1.72 9.04
N ARG A 139 -11.63 -0.96 8.14
CA ARG A 139 -11.96 -1.45 6.80
C ARG A 139 -10.72 -1.70 5.96
N LEU A 140 -9.78 -0.76 5.97
CA LEU A 140 -8.54 -0.90 5.21
C LEU A 140 -7.69 -2.06 5.72
N ARG A 141 -7.67 -2.30 7.02
CA ARG A 141 -6.97 -3.44 7.59
C ARG A 141 -7.53 -4.76 7.08
N LEU A 142 -8.86 -4.88 7.03
CA LEU A 142 -9.52 -6.07 6.52
C LEU A 142 -9.20 -6.29 5.05
N ILE A 143 -9.36 -5.27 4.22
CA ILE A 143 -9.08 -5.36 2.79
C ILE A 143 -7.59 -5.65 2.53
N ALA A 144 -6.70 -5.02 3.30
CA ALA A 144 -5.26 -5.26 3.18
C ALA A 144 -4.91 -6.73 3.43
N GLN A 145 -5.52 -7.35 4.44
CA GLN A 145 -5.25 -8.77 4.72
C GLN A 145 -5.74 -9.69 3.59
N LEU A 146 -6.69 -9.27 2.79
CA LEU A 146 -7.11 -10.01 1.59
C LEU A 146 -6.05 -9.99 0.49
N ALA A 147 -5.07 -9.10 0.55
CA ALA A 147 -3.93 -9.10 -0.36
C ALA A 147 -2.87 -10.16 0.00
N LEU A 148 -2.97 -10.77 1.18
CA LEU A 148 -1.94 -11.67 1.69
C LEU A 148 -1.62 -12.84 0.77
N PRO A 149 -2.61 -13.61 0.23
CA PRO A 149 -2.28 -14.71 -0.67
C PRO A 149 -1.48 -14.28 -1.89
N ALA A 150 -1.83 -13.14 -2.47
CA ALA A 150 -1.11 -12.59 -3.63
C ALA A 150 0.32 -12.20 -3.27
N LEU A 151 0.53 -11.58 -2.10
CA LEU A 151 1.86 -11.22 -1.63
C LEU A 151 2.72 -12.45 -1.31
N LEU A 152 2.12 -13.49 -0.74
CA LEU A 152 2.83 -14.74 -0.47
C LEU A 152 3.31 -15.41 -1.75
N THR A 153 2.54 -15.32 -2.83
CA THR A 153 2.94 -15.82 -4.14
C THR A 153 4.23 -15.15 -4.63
N LEU A 154 4.35 -13.85 -4.43
CA LEU A 154 5.53 -13.08 -4.84
C LEU A 154 6.75 -13.39 -3.96
N SER A 155 6.56 -13.67 -2.69
CA SER A 155 7.67 -13.96 -1.78
C SER A 155 8.31 -15.31 -2.03
N GLN A 156 7.67 -16.19 -2.80
CA GLN A 156 8.16 -17.52 -3.15
C GLN A 156 8.95 -17.55 -4.47
N SER A 157 9.02 -16.42 -5.15
CA SER A 157 9.76 -16.32 -6.42
C SER A 157 11.16 -15.62 -6.26
#